data_2c169b9ef2d94ea3f17d6916fa4c111b
#
_entry.id   2c169b9ef2d94ea3f17d6916fa4c111b
#
_cell.length_a   1.000
_cell.length_b   1.000
_cell.length_c   1.000
_cell.angle_alpha   90.00
_cell.angle_beta   90.00
_cell.angle_gamma   90.00
#
_symmetry.space_group_name_H-M   'P 1'
#
loop_
_entity.id
_entity.type
_entity.pdbx_description
1 polymer ?
#
loop_
_entity_poly.entity_id
_entity_poly.type
_entity_poly.pdbx_seq_one_letter_code
_entity_poly.pdbx_strand_id
1 'polypeptide(L)'
;MAYQSIWYFTDLPDKVVDLIEEDLTDNFDPQMADSRLHGDALNKEKRNSQNAWIPTSHWCAGFLWHYIQRANRENFMYDLRNIDGESMQYTRYETGQFYGWHNDAGLATQYKPVSVGNRQEGLAQDFVNENIELVRKLSFSLQLSDPDDY
;
A
#
# COMPACT_ATOMS: atom_id res chain seq x y z
N MET A 1 -15.20 24.98 -2.37
CA MET A 1 -14.55 24.21 -3.44
C MET A 1 -14.98 22.76 -3.26
N ALA A 2 -15.60 22.18 -4.27
CA ALA A 2 -15.91 20.75 -4.24
C ALA A 2 -14.60 19.99 -4.48
N TYR A 3 -14.22 19.12 -3.57
CA TYR A 3 -13.10 18.18 -3.82
C TYR A 3 -13.59 17.18 -4.87
N GLN A 4 -12.96 17.19 -6.01
CA GLN A 4 -13.24 16.22 -7.05
C GLN A 4 -12.38 14.99 -6.76
N SER A 5 -13.02 13.91 -6.31
CA SER A 5 -12.35 12.61 -6.18
C SER A 5 -12.12 12.07 -7.58
N ILE A 6 -10.88 11.74 -7.89
CA ILE A 6 -10.50 11.10 -9.15
C ILE A 6 -10.22 9.63 -8.84
N TRP A 7 -10.93 8.75 -9.51
CA TRP A 7 -10.81 7.30 -9.39
C TRP A 7 -10.31 6.72 -10.70
N TYR A 8 -9.54 5.67 -10.58
CA TYR A 8 -9.11 4.86 -11.70
C TYR A 8 -9.29 3.39 -11.35
N PHE A 9 -9.92 2.65 -12.24
CA PHE A 9 -10.15 1.22 -12.08
C PHE A 9 -9.48 0.48 -13.23
N THR A 10 -8.96 -0.70 -12.92
CA THR A 10 -8.49 -1.67 -13.91
C THR A 10 -8.77 -3.06 -13.38
N ASP A 11 -9.18 -3.93 -14.26
CA ASP A 11 -9.41 -5.34 -13.93
C ASP A 11 -8.13 -6.13 -14.15
N LEU A 12 -7.87 -7.06 -13.27
CA LEU A 12 -6.85 -8.09 -13.44
C LEU A 12 -7.55 -9.37 -13.90
N PRO A 13 -6.89 -10.22 -14.73
CA PRO A 13 -7.41 -11.55 -15.00
C PRO A 13 -7.54 -12.36 -13.71
N ASP A 14 -8.66 -13.09 -13.54
CA ASP A 14 -8.95 -13.88 -12.32
C ASP A 14 -7.76 -14.75 -11.90
N LYS A 15 -7.14 -15.46 -12.87
CA LYS A 15 -5.95 -16.27 -12.60
C LYS A 15 -4.76 -15.52 -11.99
N VAL A 16 -4.67 -14.23 -12.23
CA VAL A 16 -3.61 -13.39 -11.65
C VAL A 16 -3.99 -13.02 -10.22
N VAL A 17 -5.28 -12.74 -9.99
CA VAL A 17 -5.82 -12.48 -8.65
C VAL A 17 -5.65 -13.73 -7.79
N ASP A 18 -6.06 -14.91 -8.29
CA ASP A 18 -5.91 -16.21 -7.61
C ASP A 18 -4.45 -16.48 -7.23
N LEU A 19 -3.51 -16.24 -8.15
CA LEU A 19 -2.08 -16.43 -7.91
C LEU A 19 -1.56 -15.50 -6.81
N ILE A 20 -1.98 -14.25 -6.82
CA ILE A 20 -1.59 -13.28 -5.79
C ILE A 20 -2.18 -13.70 -4.44
N GLU A 21 -3.45 -14.07 -4.41
CA GLU A 21 -4.13 -14.50 -3.18
C GLU A 21 -3.47 -15.75 -2.59
N GLU A 22 -3.23 -16.79 -3.40
CA GLU A 22 -2.54 -18.01 -2.97
C GLU A 22 -1.18 -17.71 -2.37
N ASP A 23 -0.35 -16.94 -3.08
CA ASP A 23 1.00 -16.61 -2.63
C ASP A 23 0.99 -15.77 -1.33
N LEU A 24 0.08 -14.80 -1.21
CA LEU A 24 -0.03 -13.97 -0.02
C LEU A 24 -0.57 -14.78 1.17
N THR A 25 -1.52 -15.66 0.94
CA THR A 25 -2.06 -16.54 1.97
C THR A 25 -0.97 -17.47 2.50
N ASP A 26 -0.23 -18.13 1.63
CA ASP A 26 0.80 -19.07 2.03
C ASP A 26 1.95 -18.42 2.81
N ASN A 27 2.34 -17.21 2.42
CA ASN A 27 3.53 -16.57 2.97
C ASN A 27 3.24 -15.58 4.10
N PHE A 28 2.05 -14.98 4.14
CA PHE A 28 1.75 -13.88 5.05
C PHE A 28 0.61 -14.13 6.04
N ASP A 29 -0.28 -15.08 5.80
CA ASP A 29 -1.29 -15.44 6.79
C ASP A 29 -0.72 -15.82 8.16
N PRO A 30 0.38 -16.58 8.24
CA PRO A 30 1.01 -16.86 9.53
C PRO A 30 1.54 -15.64 10.28
N GLN A 31 1.67 -14.50 9.58
CA GLN A 31 2.17 -13.23 10.12
C GLN A 31 1.03 -12.25 10.44
N MET A 32 -0.23 -12.63 10.21
CA MET A 32 -1.38 -11.77 10.48
C MET A 32 -1.46 -11.40 11.96
N ALA A 33 -1.68 -10.13 12.21
CA ALA A 33 -1.90 -9.57 13.55
C ALA A 33 -2.99 -8.50 13.51
N ASP A 34 -3.54 -8.17 14.66
CA ASP A 34 -4.51 -7.09 14.80
C ASP A 34 -3.96 -5.78 14.22
N SER A 35 -4.70 -5.19 13.30
CA SER A 35 -4.30 -3.96 12.63
C SER A 35 -4.25 -2.79 13.61
N ARG A 36 -3.23 -1.96 13.48
CA ARG A 36 -3.01 -0.80 14.32
C ARG A 36 -3.22 0.50 13.55
N LEU A 37 -3.52 1.56 14.26
CA LEU A 37 -3.58 2.91 13.71
C LEU A 37 -2.18 3.55 13.70
N HIS A 38 -2.08 4.70 13.05
CA HIS A 38 -0.85 5.50 13.08
C HIS A 38 -0.38 5.73 14.52
N GLY A 39 0.93 5.59 14.74
CA GLY A 39 1.52 5.68 16.08
C GLY A 39 1.38 4.40 16.93
N ASP A 40 1.17 3.28 16.26
CA ASP A 40 1.10 1.92 16.88
C ASP A 40 -0.05 1.73 17.89
N ALA A 41 -1.10 2.54 17.77
CA ALA A 41 -2.25 2.46 18.65
C ALA A 41 -3.23 1.37 18.18
N LEU A 42 -3.62 0.48 19.10
CA LEU A 42 -4.72 -0.46 18.89
C LEU A 42 -6.05 0.21 19.29
N ASN A 43 -6.95 0.38 18.32
CA ASN A 43 -8.28 0.93 18.56
C ASN A 43 -9.32 0.22 17.68
N LYS A 44 -9.96 -0.81 18.26
CA LYS A 44 -10.93 -1.63 17.55
C LYS A 44 -12.27 -0.94 17.25
N GLU A 45 -12.52 0.23 17.85
CA GLU A 45 -13.70 1.05 17.51
C GLU A 45 -13.50 1.83 16.21
N LYS A 46 -12.26 2.07 15.81
CA LYS A 46 -11.92 2.75 14.56
C LYS A 46 -11.50 1.78 13.47
N ARG A 47 -10.77 0.73 13.84
CA ARG A 47 -10.29 -0.29 12.93
C ARG A 47 -10.32 -1.65 13.61
N ASN A 48 -11.10 -2.56 13.06
CA ASN A 48 -11.15 -3.96 13.45
C ASN A 48 -10.87 -4.79 12.21
N SER A 49 -9.64 -5.24 12.08
CA SER A 49 -9.14 -6.07 10.98
C SER A 49 -7.81 -6.70 11.37
N GLN A 50 -7.33 -7.62 10.56
CA GLN A 50 -5.98 -8.17 10.67
C GLN A 50 -5.17 -7.80 9.45
N ASN A 51 -3.88 -7.60 9.61
CA ASN A 51 -3.00 -7.39 8.49
C ASN A 51 -1.60 -7.99 8.69
N ALA A 52 -0.97 -8.30 7.59
CA ALA A 52 0.46 -8.56 7.48
C ALA A 52 1.11 -7.53 6.55
N TRP A 53 2.42 -7.36 6.67
CA TRP A 53 3.17 -6.41 5.85
C TRP A 53 3.98 -7.13 4.79
N ILE A 54 3.73 -6.80 3.53
CA ILE A 54 4.43 -7.36 2.38
C ILE A 54 5.58 -6.42 2.02
N PRO A 55 6.83 -6.87 2.09
CA PRO A 55 7.96 -6.03 1.75
C PRO A 55 7.97 -5.66 0.28
N THR A 56 8.48 -4.47 -0.06
CA THR A 56 8.58 -4.01 -1.45
C THR A 56 9.55 -4.84 -2.32
N SER A 57 10.36 -5.68 -1.69
CA SER A 57 11.19 -6.69 -2.38
C SER A 57 10.41 -7.90 -2.87
N HIS A 58 9.16 -8.07 -2.43
CA HIS A 58 8.29 -9.14 -2.89
C HIS A 58 7.88 -8.91 -4.34
N TRP A 59 7.76 -9.96 -5.14
CA TRP A 59 7.44 -9.86 -6.57
C TRP A 59 6.14 -9.09 -6.85
N CYS A 60 5.14 -9.29 -5.99
CA CYS A 60 3.83 -8.64 -6.07
C CYS A 60 3.95 -7.09 -6.04
N ALA A 61 4.89 -6.55 -5.28
CA ALA A 61 5.11 -5.11 -5.23
C ALA A 61 5.51 -4.53 -6.59
N GLY A 62 6.40 -5.20 -7.31
CA GLY A 62 6.80 -4.77 -8.65
C GLY A 62 5.68 -4.88 -9.67
N PHE A 63 4.87 -5.93 -9.56
CA PHE A 63 3.69 -6.12 -10.38
C PHE A 63 2.66 -5.00 -10.16
N LEU A 64 2.29 -4.73 -8.91
CA LEU A 64 1.35 -3.67 -8.57
C LEU A 64 1.91 -2.28 -8.91
N TRP A 65 3.20 -2.07 -8.75
CA TRP A 65 3.85 -0.82 -9.15
C TRP A 65 3.67 -0.51 -10.63
N HIS A 66 3.69 -1.54 -11.48
CA HIS A 66 3.39 -1.37 -12.92
C HIS A 66 2.00 -0.74 -13.14
N TYR A 67 0.97 -1.26 -12.44
CA TYR A 67 -0.39 -0.73 -12.57
C TYR A 67 -0.54 0.66 -11.97
N ILE A 68 0.11 0.93 -10.85
CA ILE A 68 0.14 2.27 -10.24
C ILE A 68 0.76 3.30 -11.21
N GLN A 69 1.88 2.95 -11.83
CA GLN A 69 2.55 3.81 -12.80
C GLN A 69 1.71 4.00 -14.07
N ARG A 70 1.01 2.97 -14.50
CA ARG A 70 0.08 3.07 -15.64
C ARG A 70 -1.06 4.02 -15.31
N ALA A 71 -1.74 3.83 -14.19
CA ALA A 71 -2.82 4.70 -13.73
C ALA A 71 -2.35 6.16 -13.58
N ASN A 72 -1.16 6.34 -13.05
CA ASN A 72 -0.56 7.67 -12.90
C ASN A 72 -0.33 8.36 -14.24
N ARG A 73 0.24 7.67 -15.22
CA ARG A 73 0.47 8.23 -16.57
C ARG A 73 -0.82 8.56 -17.31
N GLU A 74 -1.85 7.73 -17.10
CA GLU A 74 -3.13 7.89 -17.79
C GLU A 74 -4.01 8.99 -17.17
N ASN A 75 -3.87 9.26 -15.86
CA ASN A 75 -4.83 10.12 -15.16
C ASN A 75 -4.23 11.19 -14.24
N PHE A 76 -3.19 10.88 -13.47
CA PHE A 76 -2.81 11.73 -12.33
C PHE A 76 -1.56 12.58 -12.59
N MET A 77 -0.61 12.06 -13.35
CA MET A 77 0.65 12.73 -13.76
C MET A 77 1.49 13.27 -12.59
N TYR A 78 1.52 12.54 -11.47
CA TYR A 78 2.40 12.87 -10.35
C TYR A 78 3.82 12.36 -10.60
N ASP A 79 4.80 13.01 -9.98
CA ASP A 79 6.17 12.47 -9.85
C ASP A 79 6.18 11.41 -8.75
N LEU A 80 5.87 10.17 -9.12
CA LEU A 80 5.87 9.03 -8.20
C LEU A 80 7.24 8.36 -8.20
N ARG A 81 7.79 8.16 -7.00
CA ARG A 81 9.13 7.61 -6.83
C ARG A 81 9.14 6.18 -6.34
N ASN A 82 8.30 5.84 -5.40
CA ASN A 82 8.23 4.49 -4.80
C ASN A 82 6.86 4.20 -4.19
N ILE A 83 6.64 2.95 -3.84
CA ILE A 83 5.56 2.55 -2.94
C ILE A 83 5.93 3.00 -1.53
N ASP A 84 4.92 3.49 -0.81
CA ASP A 84 5.07 4.06 0.52
C ASP A 84 5.80 3.15 1.48
N GLY A 85 6.73 3.78 2.16
CA GLY A 85 7.31 3.32 3.38
C GLY A 85 8.17 2.09 3.21
N GLU A 86 7.95 1.07 2.72
CA GLU A 86 8.73 -0.17 2.72
C GLU A 86 7.87 -1.40 2.45
N SER A 87 6.54 -1.22 2.50
CA SER A 87 5.67 -2.38 2.51
C SER A 87 4.24 -2.02 2.12
N MET A 88 3.53 -3.03 1.65
CA MET A 88 2.11 -2.97 1.38
C MET A 88 1.37 -3.70 2.50
N GLN A 89 0.15 -3.30 2.78
CA GLN A 89 -0.71 -4.05 3.69
C GLN A 89 -1.46 -5.14 2.94
N TYR A 90 -1.30 -6.38 3.38
CA TYR A 90 -2.22 -7.46 3.11
C TYR A 90 -3.21 -7.51 4.27
N THR A 91 -4.47 -7.15 4.02
CA THR A 91 -5.47 -6.97 5.07
C THR A 91 -6.61 -7.96 4.89
N ARG A 92 -7.02 -8.58 5.99
CA ARG A 92 -8.18 -9.45 6.07
C ARG A 92 -9.25 -8.80 6.94
N TYR A 93 -10.47 -8.87 6.44
CA TYR A 93 -11.68 -8.52 7.19
C TYR A 93 -12.57 -9.75 7.28
N GLU A 94 -12.96 -10.13 8.47
CA GLU A 94 -13.97 -11.13 8.70
C GLU A 94 -15.34 -10.49 8.92
N THR A 95 -16.39 -11.29 8.92
CA THR A 95 -17.76 -10.79 9.09
C THR A 95 -17.88 -9.86 10.30
N GLY A 96 -18.34 -8.64 10.06
CA GLY A 96 -18.48 -7.62 11.08
C GLY A 96 -17.21 -6.83 11.42
N GLN A 97 -16.10 -7.13 10.75
CA GLN A 97 -14.89 -6.31 10.86
C GLN A 97 -14.94 -5.12 9.89
N PHE A 98 -14.20 -4.08 10.19
CA PHE A 98 -14.25 -2.83 9.43
C PHE A 98 -13.01 -1.95 9.65
N TYR A 99 -12.86 -1.00 8.76
CA TYR A 99 -12.04 0.18 8.97
C TYR A 99 -12.90 1.42 8.71
N GLY A 100 -13.07 2.25 9.73
CA GLY A 100 -13.88 3.46 9.64
C GLY A 100 -13.34 4.46 8.62
N TRP A 101 -14.15 5.42 8.23
CA TRP A 101 -13.76 6.50 7.32
C TRP A 101 -12.52 7.22 7.82
N HIS A 102 -11.53 7.34 6.98
CA HIS A 102 -10.24 7.95 7.28
C HIS A 102 -9.65 8.63 6.04
N ASN A 103 -8.59 9.38 6.24
CA ASN A 103 -7.84 10.01 5.17
C ASN A 103 -6.45 9.37 5.14
N ASP A 104 -6.06 8.81 4.00
CA ASP A 104 -4.74 8.23 3.77
C ASP A 104 -3.64 9.29 3.64
N ALA A 105 -3.99 10.47 3.18
CA ALA A 105 -3.08 11.60 3.09
C ALA A 105 -3.09 12.40 4.41
N GLY A 106 -2.33 11.98 5.39
CA GLY A 106 -2.04 12.82 6.56
C GLY A 106 -1.26 14.07 6.13
N LEU A 107 -1.76 15.25 6.47
CA LEU A 107 -1.10 16.53 6.17
C LEU A 107 0.30 16.67 6.80
N ALA A 108 0.65 15.78 7.72
CA ALA A 108 1.89 15.81 8.47
C ALA A 108 2.80 14.59 8.25
N THR A 109 2.44 13.69 7.35
CA THR A 109 3.25 12.48 7.14
C THR A 109 4.37 12.81 6.16
N GLN A 110 5.47 13.23 6.72
CA GLN A 110 6.74 13.34 6.00
C GLN A 110 7.37 11.95 5.99
N TYR A 111 7.37 11.32 4.83
CA TYR A 111 8.11 10.09 4.64
C TYR A 111 9.55 10.47 4.32
N LYS A 112 10.44 10.24 5.26
CA LYS A 112 11.86 10.26 4.94
C LYS A 112 12.15 9.04 4.08
N PRO A 113 12.91 9.18 2.99
CA PRO A 113 13.42 8.04 2.27
C PRO A 113 14.11 7.16 3.30
N VAL A 114 13.74 5.90 3.36
CA VAL A 114 14.44 4.94 4.21
C VAL A 114 15.88 4.97 3.77
N SER A 115 16.76 5.21 4.70
CA SER A 115 18.17 5.00 4.46
C SER A 115 18.33 3.52 4.17
N VAL A 116 18.41 3.18 2.92
CA VAL A 116 18.78 1.84 2.50
C VAL A 116 20.12 1.60 3.13
N GLY A 117 20.10 0.89 4.27
CA GLY A 117 21.25 0.76 5.13
C GLY A 117 22.47 0.39 4.31
N ASN A 118 23.60 0.80 4.71
CA ASN A 118 25.02 0.62 4.28
C ASN A 118 25.35 -0.29 3.08
N ARG A 119 24.38 -0.74 2.30
CA ARG A 119 24.54 -1.65 1.17
C ARG A 119 24.90 -0.96 -0.13
N GLN A 120 24.96 0.36 -0.15
CA GLN A 120 25.01 1.07 -1.41
C GLN A 120 25.93 2.27 -1.39
N GLU A 121 27.15 2.00 -1.08
CA GLU A 121 28.26 2.76 -1.63
C GLU A 121 28.24 2.61 -3.15
N GLY A 122 27.37 3.30 -3.85
CA GLY A 122 27.35 3.27 -5.31
C GLY A 122 26.00 3.38 -6.00
N LEU A 123 24.88 3.29 -5.29
CA LEU A 123 23.60 3.68 -5.84
C LEU A 123 23.29 5.10 -5.41
N ALA A 124 23.38 5.95 -6.42
CA ALA A 124 22.87 7.30 -6.50
C ALA A 124 22.68 8.01 -5.16
N GLN A 125 23.66 8.76 -4.74
CA GLN A 125 23.51 9.80 -3.71
C GLN A 125 22.26 10.67 -3.94
N ASP A 126 21.70 10.65 -5.13
CA ASP A 126 20.47 11.35 -5.50
C ASP A 126 19.24 10.85 -4.76
N PHE A 127 19.23 9.60 -4.26
CA PHE A 127 18.16 9.08 -3.41
C PHE A 127 18.34 9.37 -1.92
N VAL A 128 19.53 9.78 -1.51
CA VAL A 128 19.89 10.10 -0.13
C VAL A 128 19.94 11.62 0.08
N ASN A 129 19.27 12.38 -0.73
CA ASN A 129 19.15 13.79 -0.43
C ASN A 129 18.22 13.94 0.78
N GLU A 130 18.82 14.12 1.96
CA GLU A 130 18.15 14.18 3.27
C GLU A 130 17.06 15.25 3.34
N ASN A 131 16.96 16.10 2.31
CA ASN A 131 16.01 17.19 2.22
C ASN A 131 14.80 16.91 1.31
N ILE A 132 14.69 15.69 0.73
CA ILE A 132 13.51 15.36 -0.08
C ILE A 132 12.42 14.84 0.84
N GLU A 133 11.40 15.67 1.04
CA GLU A 133 10.17 15.25 1.68
C GLU A 133 9.28 14.51 0.67
N LEU A 134 8.97 13.25 0.97
CA LEU A 134 8.03 12.47 0.20
C LEU A 134 6.64 12.59 0.82
N VAL A 135 5.64 12.80 -0.02
CA VAL A 135 4.24 12.88 0.38
C VAL A 135 3.45 11.83 -0.40
N ARG A 136 2.57 11.11 0.29
CA ARG A 136 1.66 10.15 -0.36
C ARG A 136 0.76 10.89 -1.36
N LYS A 137 0.78 10.49 -2.61
CA LYS A 137 0.00 11.08 -3.70
C LYS A 137 -1.16 10.21 -4.15
N LEU A 138 -0.97 8.91 -4.13
CA LEU A 138 -1.96 7.93 -4.52
C LEU A 138 -2.08 6.86 -3.44
N SER A 139 -3.28 6.37 -3.23
CA SER A 139 -3.55 5.11 -2.54
C SER A 139 -4.16 4.14 -3.56
N PHE A 140 -3.85 2.88 -3.42
CA PHE A 140 -4.47 1.84 -4.23
C PHE A 140 -4.98 0.70 -3.35
N SER A 141 -5.99 0.02 -3.84
CA SER A 141 -6.48 -1.21 -3.26
C SER A 141 -6.60 -2.26 -4.35
N LEU A 142 -6.15 -3.46 -4.06
CA LEU A 142 -6.41 -4.65 -4.85
C LEU A 142 -7.40 -5.52 -4.07
N GLN A 143 -8.56 -5.77 -4.68
CA GLN A 143 -9.54 -6.69 -4.13
C GLN A 143 -9.15 -8.10 -4.52
N LEU A 144 -9.02 -8.98 -3.55
CA LEU A 144 -8.66 -10.39 -3.74
C LEU A 144 -9.86 -11.31 -3.57
N SER A 145 -10.79 -10.98 -2.66
CA SER A 145 -12.00 -11.78 -2.43
C SER A 145 -13.02 -11.60 -3.55
N ASP A 146 -13.91 -12.59 -3.68
CA ASP A 146 -15.06 -12.51 -4.54
C ASP A 146 -15.94 -11.30 -4.16
N PRO A 147 -16.48 -10.54 -5.13
CA PRO A 147 -17.41 -9.44 -4.84
C PRO A 147 -18.64 -9.85 -4.02
N ASP A 148 -19.06 -11.11 -4.12
CA ASP A 148 -20.21 -11.64 -3.36
C ASP A 148 -19.89 -11.87 -1.87
N ASP A 149 -18.62 -11.80 -1.47
CA ASP A 149 -18.16 -11.92 -0.08
C ASP A 149 -18.13 -10.58 0.68
N TYR A 150 -18.58 -9.50 0.02
CA TYR A 150 -18.52 -8.13 0.56
C TYR A 150 -19.85 -7.60 1.03
#